data_4b12ed2a5a5411e0cdb63f2e1b213f29
#
_entry.id   4b12ed2a5a5411e0cdb63f2e1b213f29
#
_cell.length_a   1.000
_cell.length_b   1.000
_cell.length_c   1.000
_cell.angle_alpha   90.00
_cell.angle_beta   90.00
_cell.angle_gamma   90.00
#
_symmetry.space_group_name_H-M   'P 1'
#
loop_
_entity.id
_entity.type
_entity.pdbx_description
1 polymer ?
#
loop_
_entity_poly.entity_id
_entity_poly.type
_entity_poly.pdbx_seq_one_letter_code
_entity_poly.pdbx_strand_id
1 'polypeptide(L)'
;MLRFYVPILMLGGIATLVACSGRDPVVDQSNNVAAAPSEVDVLPPDESVATPTNDLENGDDEDVNVSSADGDASAIPAALQGRWALTPADCTSLRGDTKGLLVISADNLRFYESQARPKGELKRTPKSVSGDFAFSGEGMTWKKYQALELQAGKLVRTESSPMKSYTYARCTS
;
A
#
# COMPACT_ATOMS: atom_id res chain seq x y z
N MET A 1 41.78 30.18 22.60
CA MET A 1 40.73 29.92 23.59
C MET A 1 39.84 31.15 23.64
N LEU A 2 38.69 31.09 22.99
CA LEU A 2 37.72 32.19 23.01
C LEU A 2 36.32 31.56 23.25
N ARG A 3 35.81 31.75 24.47
CA ARG A 3 34.49 31.28 24.88
C ARG A 3 33.49 32.39 24.57
N PHE A 4 32.56 32.12 23.67
CA PHE A 4 31.39 32.97 23.46
C PHE A 4 30.21 32.46 24.32
N TYR A 5 29.83 33.27 25.28
CA TYR A 5 28.60 33.12 26.06
C TYR A 5 27.44 33.75 25.26
N VAL A 6 26.38 33.02 25.02
CA VAL A 6 25.12 33.54 24.48
C VAL A 6 24.07 33.52 25.60
N PRO A 7 23.43 34.63 25.93
CA PRO A 7 22.40 34.66 26.95
C PRO A 7 21.06 34.17 26.39
N ILE A 8 20.41 33.30 27.16
CA ILE A 8 19.07 32.79 26.93
C ILE A 8 18.05 33.85 27.37
N LEU A 9 17.28 34.37 26.43
CA LEU A 9 16.10 35.21 26.70
C LEU A 9 14.87 34.32 26.81
N MET A 10 14.32 34.25 28.01
CA MET A 10 13.00 33.67 28.31
C MET A 10 11.91 34.69 27.95
N LEU A 11 11.09 34.42 26.95
CA LEU A 11 9.82 35.12 26.74
C LEU A 11 8.65 34.17 27.05
N GLY A 12 7.95 34.52 28.12
CA GLY A 12 6.69 33.88 28.50
C GLY A 12 5.58 34.30 27.53
N GLY A 13 4.81 33.34 27.05
CA GLY A 13 3.63 33.53 26.19
C GLY A 13 2.38 32.98 26.85
N ILE A 14 1.41 33.85 26.95
CA ILE A 14 0.09 33.75 27.59
C ILE A 14 -0.79 32.72 26.86
N ALA A 15 -1.36 31.80 27.64
CA ALA A 15 -2.38 30.86 27.17
C ALA A 15 -3.76 31.53 27.16
N THR A 16 -4.39 31.66 26.01
CA THR A 16 -5.81 32.01 25.88
C THR A 16 -6.63 30.77 25.58
N LEU A 17 -7.44 30.37 26.55
CA LEU A 17 -8.50 29.36 26.40
C LEU A 17 -9.69 29.99 25.71
N VAL A 18 -10.01 29.53 24.50
CA VAL A 18 -11.28 29.81 23.84
C VAL A 18 -12.17 28.58 23.98
N ALA A 19 -13.17 28.67 24.82
CA ALA A 19 -14.28 27.73 24.91
C ALA A 19 -15.30 28.06 23.83
N CYS A 20 -15.49 27.19 22.86
CA CYS A 20 -16.63 27.22 21.95
C CYS A 20 -17.65 26.16 22.35
N SER A 21 -18.72 26.61 22.97
CA SER A 21 -19.98 25.87 23.10
C SER A 21 -20.68 25.94 21.75
N GLY A 22 -20.89 24.83 21.09
CA GLY A 22 -21.64 24.73 19.83
C GLY A 22 -22.77 23.71 19.99
N ARG A 23 -23.96 24.21 19.83
CA ARG A 23 -25.29 23.61 19.86
C ARG A 23 -25.39 22.36 18.99
N ASP A 24 -26.06 21.34 19.53
CA ASP A 24 -26.65 20.24 18.78
C ASP A 24 -27.82 20.71 17.92
N PRO A 25 -27.92 20.33 16.65
CA PRO A 25 -29.18 20.32 15.94
C PRO A 25 -29.85 18.94 16.10
N VAL A 26 -30.95 18.96 16.80
CA VAL A 26 -31.98 17.92 16.77
C VAL A 26 -32.50 17.84 15.35
N VAL A 27 -32.39 16.70 14.68
CA VAL A 27 -33.09 16.41 13.44
C VAL A 27 -34.07 15.28 13.69
N ASP A 28 -35.28 15.70 13.55
CA ASP A 28 -36.58 15.08 13.60
C ASP A 28 -36.67 13.76 12.80
N GLN A 29 -37.34 12.81 13.44
CA GLN A 29 -37.86 11.63 12.79
C GLN A 29 -39.11 11.97 11.97
N SER A 30 -39.19 11.52 10.74
CA SER A 30 -40.46 11.08 10.21
C SER A 30 -40.38 10.35 8.86
N ASN A 31 -41.03 9.23 8.86
CA ASN A 31 -41.84 8.59 7.83
C ASN A 31 -41.13 7.63 6.88
N ASN A 32 -41.29 6.36 7.19
CA ASN A 32 -42.38 5.47 6.74
C ASN A 32 -42.74 5.67 5.27
N VAL A 33 -42.33 4.75 4.41
CA VAL A 33 -43.20 4.20 3.36
C VAL A 33 -42.77 2.74 3.07
N ALA A 34 -43.71 1.85 3.30
CA ALA A 34 -43.70 0.49 2.81
C ALA A 34 -44.04 0.46 1.33
N ALA A 35 -43.42 -0.42 0.57
CA ALA A 35 -44.02 -1.05 -0.62
C ALA A 35 -43.11 -2.16 -1.14
N ALA A 36 -43.53 -3.34 -0.97
CA ALA A 36 -43.95 -4.37 -1.90
C ALA A 36 -42.88 -5.03 -2.79
N PRO A 37 -42.97 -6.35 -2.91
CA PRO A 37 -41.98 -7.18 -3.59
C PRO A 37 -42.24 -7.23 -5.09
N SER A 38 -41.20 -7.17 -5.90
CA SER A 38 -41.27 -7.45 -7.32
C SER A 38 -40.47 -8.69 -7.65
N GLU A 39 -41.20 -9.67 -8.01
CA GLU A 39 -41.06 -10.77 -8.98
C GLU A 39 -39.63 -11.20 -9.36
N VAL A 40 -39.43 -12.45 -9.02
CA VAL A 40 -38.35 -13.34 -9.49
C VAL A 40 -38.64 -13.64 -10.96
N ASP A 41 -37.84 -13.17 -11.86
CA ASP A 41 -37.82 -13.60 -13.25
C ASP A 41 -36.81 -14.74 -13.38
N VAL A 42 -37.36 -15.93 -13.56
CA VAL A 42 -36.65 -17.18 -13.77
C VAL A 42 -36.35 -17.28 -15.26
N LEU A 43 -35.10 -17.15 -15.67
CA LEU A 43 -34.65 -17.52 -17.01
C LEU A 43 -34.21 -18.98 -17.05
N PRO A 44 -34.57 -19.71 -18.12
CA PRO A 44 -34.29 -21.12 -18.27
C PRO A 44 -32.81 -21.38 -18.65
N PRO A 45 -32.31 -22.60 -18.36
CA PRO A 45 -30.93 -22.98 -18.69
C PRO A 45 -30.82 -23.31 -20.19
N ASP A 46 -29.87 -22.67 -20.86
CA ASP A 46 -29.47 -23.03 -22.21
C ASP A 46 -28.30 -24.02 -22.15
N GLU A 47 -28.59 -25.25 -22.50
CA GLU A 47 -27.59 -26.30 -22.71
C GLU A 47 -26.93 -26.08 -24.08
N SER A 48 -25.63 -25.88 -24.09
CA SER A 48 -24.81 -26.11 -25.27
C SER A 48 -23.52 -26.79 -24.88
N VAL A 49 -23.55 -28.09 -25.00
CA VAL A 49 -22.41 -29.00 -25.02
C VAL A 49 -21.64 -28.78 -26.33
N ALA A 50 -20.39 -28.41 -26.24
CA ALA A 50 -19.42 -28.53 -27.32
C ALA A 50 -18.14 -29.18 -26.81
N THR A 51 -17.91 -30.36 -27.29
CA THR A 51 -16.80 -31.26 -27.07
C THR A 51 -15.50 -30.68 -27.69
N PRO A 52 -14.36 -30.76 -27.02
CA PRO A 52 -13.11 -30.41 -27.66
C PRO A 52 -12.52 -31.57 -28.41
N THR A 53 -12.23 -31.37 -29.68
CA THR A 53 -11.39 -32.24 -30.50
C THR A 53 -9.93 -32.00 -30.15
N ASN A 54 -9.25 -33.07 -29.77
CA ASN A 54 -7.79 -33.15 -29.72
C ASN A 54 -7.24 -33.20 -31.14
N ASP A 55 -6.32 -32.33 -31.45
CA ASP A 55 -5.34 -32.56 -32.51
C ASP A 55 -3.94 -32.38 -31.92
N LEU A 56 -3.28 -33.53 -31.85
CA LEU A 56 -1.85 -33.68 -31.60
C LEU A 56 -1.14 -33.40 -32.92
N GLU A 57 -0.32 -32.37 -32.96
CA GLU A 57 0.72 -32.32 -33.99
C GLU A 57 2.07 -31.97 -33.36
N ASN A 58 2.98 -32.93 -33.54
CA ASN A 58 4.41 -32.84 -33.25
C ASN A 58 5.07 -31.89 -34.22
N GLY A 59 6.01 -31.11 -33.72
CA GLY A 59 6.89 -30.28 -34.58
C GLY A 59 8.02 -29.67 -33.77
N ASP A 60 9.10 -30.42 -33.70
CA ASP A 60 10.52 -30.04 -33.79
C ASP A 60 11.10 -29.01 -32.82
N ASP A 61 12.06 -29.52 -32.11
CA ASP A 61 13.15 -28.93 -31.37
C ASP A 61 13.79 -27.72 -32.09
N GLU A 62 13.70 -26.55 -31.48
CA GLU A 62 14.75 -25.56 -31.54
C GLU A 62 15.13 -25.14 -30.15
N ASP A 63 16.28 -25.63 -29.74
CA ASP A 63 17.05 -25.29 -28.57
C ASP A 63 17.47 -23.82 -28.63
N VAL A 64 16.57 -22.92 -28.31
CA VAL A 64 16.93 -21.54 -28.09
C VAL A 64 17.31 -21.44 -26.62
N ASN A 65 18.59 -21.63 -26.38
CA ASN A 65 19.23 -21.19 -25.14
C ASN A 65 19.09 -19.67 -25.02
N VAL A 66 17.91 -19.24 -24.63
CA VAL A 66 17.69 -17.91 -24.11
C VAL A 66 18.21 -17.93 -22.70
N SER A 67 19.43 -17.48 -22.54
CA SER A 67 19.97 -17.03 -21.26
C SER A 67 19.03 -15.98 -20.72
N SER A 68 18.02 -16.45 -20.01
CA SER A 68 17.05 -15.60 -19.31
C SER A 68 17.75 -14.91 -18.17
N ALA A 69 18.37 -13.79 -18.48
CA ALA A 69 18.52 -12.68 -17.57
C ALA A 69 17.13 -12.03 -17.38
N ASP A 70 16.10 -12.84 -17.28
CA ASP A 70 14.73 -12.44 -17.03
C ASP A 70 14.48 -12.57 -15.55
N GLY A 71 14.70 -11.47 -14.95
CA GLY A 71 13.62 -10.54 -15.22
C GLY A 71 12.45 -10.99 -14.39
N ASP A 72 12.73 -11.02 -13.07
CA ASP A 72 11.73 -10.94 -12.03
C ASP A 72 10.47 -10.26 -12.63
N ALA A 73 9.46 -11.06 -12.99
CA ALA A 73 8.14 -10.58 -13.41
C ALA A 73 7.45 -9.76 -12.31
N SER A 74 8.11 -9.63 -11.18
CA SER A 74 7.73 -8.84 -10.02
C SER A 74 7.80 -7.35 -10.34
N ALA A 75 6.72 -6.65 -10.05
CA ALA A 75 6.68 -5.20 -10.17
C ALA A 75 7.62 -4.50 -9.16
N ILE A 76 7.88 -5.15 -8.02
CA ILE A 76 8.74 -4.65 -6.94
C ILE A 76 9.98 -5.54 -6.83
N PRO A 77 11.21 -4.97 -6.93
CA PRO A 77 12.46 -5.72 -6.87
C PRO A 77 12.59 -6.59 -5.62
N ALA A 78 13.12 -7.80 -5.79
CA ALA A 78 13.28 -8.79 -4.72
C ALA A 78 14.07 -8.26 -3.50
N ALA A 79 15.07 -7.40 -3.75
CA ALA A 79 15.86 -6.78 -2.67
C ALA A 79 15.03 -5.93 -1.71
N LEU A 80 13.90 -5.39 -2.17
CA LEU A 80 12.97 -4.58 -1.37
C LEU A 80 11.92 -5.42 -0.66
N GLN A 81 11.70 -6.67 -1.11
CA GLN A 81 10.65 -7.53 -0.56
C GLN A 81 10.99 -8.01 0.85
N GLY A 82 9.95 -8.34 1.61
CA GLY A 82 10.05 -8.83 2.99
C GLY A 82 9.37 -7.93 4.00
N ARG A 83 9.74 -8.10 5.27
CA ARG A 83 9.16 -7.34 6.40
C ARG A 83 10.11 -6.23 6.81
N TRP A 84 9.56 -5.04 6.96
CA TRP A 84 10.27 -3.82 7.29
C TRP A 84 9.55 -3.08 8.41
N ALA A 85 10.27 -2.54 9.36
CA ALA A 85 9.69 -1.91 10.55
C ALA A 85 10.32 -0.56 10.87
N LEU A 86 9.51 0.38 11.36
CA LEU A 86 9.97 1.67 11.86
C LEU A 86 10.72 1.51 13.19
N THR A 87 10.25 0.58 14.03
CA THR A 87 10.87 0.25 15.32
C THR A 87 11.07 -1.28 15.44
N PRO A 88 12.01 -1.76 16.26
CA PRO A 88 12.17 -3.19 16.48
C PRO A 88 10.90 -3.89 17.01
N ALA A 89 10.09 -3.20 17.80
CA ALA A 89 8.84 -3.71 18.33
C ALA A 89 7.82 -4.05 17.24
N ASP A 90 7.82 -3.31 16.12
CA ASP A 90 6.92 -3.57 15.00
C ASP A 90 7.23 -4.90 14.29
N CYS A 91 8.46 -5.41 14.40
CA CYS A 91 8.84 -6.71 13.84
C CYS A 91 8.23 -7.89 14.58
N THR A 92 7.85 -7.74 15.85
CA THR A 92 7.35 -8.84 16.70
C THR A 92 5.89 -9.18 16.42
N SER A 93 5.16 -8.34 15.71
CA SER A 93 3.77 -8.60 15.34
C SER A 93 3.68 -9.71 14.30
N LEU A 94 3.13 -10.85 14.70
CA LEU A 94 2.83 -11.98 13.80
C LEU A 94 1.56 -11.74 12.96
N ARG A 95 0.66 -10.89 13.43
CA ARG A 95 -0.60 -10.57 12.75
C ARG A 95 -0.46 -9.45 11.72
N GLY A 96 0.63 -8.68 11.78
CA GLY A 96 0.82 -7.51 10.93
C GLY A 96 -0.03 -6.32 11.34
N ASP A 97 -0.40 -6.26 12.63
CA ASP A 97 -1.30 -5.29 13.25
C ASP A 97 -0.57 -4.12 13.93
N THR A 98 0.71 -3.93 13.65
CA THR A 98 1.46 -2.78 14.14
C THR A 98 1.56 -1.69 13.07
N LYS A 99 1.35 -0.44 13.50
CA LYS A 99 1.32 0.74 12.60
C LYS A 99 2.65 1.01 11.90
N GLY A 100 3.77 0.58 12.48
CA GLY A 100 5.10 0.76 11.93
C GLY A 100 5.58 -0.37 11.01
N LEU A 101 4.78 -1.43 10.82
CA LEU A 101 5.15 -2.56 9.97
C LEU A 101 4.75 -2.30 8.51
N LEU A 102 5.68 -2.56 7.60
CA LEU A 102 5.47 -2.61 6.16
C LEU A 102 5.90 -3.98 5.65
N VAL A 103 4.99 -4.70 4.99
CA VAL A 103 5.30 -5.96 4.32
C VAL A 103 5.25 -5.74 2.81
N ILE A 104 6.34 -6.05 2.14
CA ILE A 104 6.51 -5.88 0.69
C ILE A 104 6.54 -7.25 0.03
N SER A 105 5.67 -7.48 -0.92
CA SER A 105 5.68 -8.62 -1.83
C SER A 105 6.03 -8.19 -3.25
N ALA A 106 5.98 -9.13 -4.20
CA ALA A 106 6.31 -8.89 -5.60
C ALA A 106 5.48 -7.76 -6.26
N ASP A 107 4.24 -7.57 -5.80
CA ASP A 107 3.26 -6.65 -6.40
C ASP A 107 2.46 -5.83 -5.40
N ASN A 108 2.81 -5.90 -4.11
CA ASN A 108 1.99 -5.28 -3.08
C ASN A 108 2.82 -4.73 -1.91
N LEU A 109 2.39 -3.57 -1.41
CA LEU A 109 2.82 -2.98 -0.16
C LEU A 109 1.67 -3.13 0.84
N ARG A 110 1.87 -3.83 1.93
CA ARG A 110 0.86 -4.00 2.98
C ARG A 110 1.27 -3.22 4.23
N PHE A 111 0.42 -2.30 4.63
CA PHE A 111 0.48 -1.49 5.84
C PHE A 111 -0.53 -2.00 6.87
N TYR A 112 -0.61 -1.35 8.02
CA TYR A 112 -1.54 -1.68 9.11
C TYR A 112 -3.02 -1.67 8.65
N GLU A 113 -3.47 -0.58 8.04
CA GLU A 113 -4.89 -0.37 7.66
C GLU A 113 -5.10 -0.27 6.15
N SER A 114 -4.04 -0.46 5.37
CA SER A 114 -4.13 -0.31 3.92
C SER A 114 -3.14 -1.19 3.18
N GLN A 115 -3.40 -1.35 1.90
CA GLN A 115 -2.48 -1.95 0.96
C GLN A 115 -2.35 -1.08 -0.29
N ALA A 116 -1.24 -1.25 -0.99
CA ALA A 116 -0.99 -0.50 -2.23
C ALA A 116 -0.36 -1.39 -3.29
N ARG A 117 -0.85 -1.26 -4.52
CA ARG A 117 -0.33 -1.98 -5.68
C ARG A 117 0.20 -0.99 -6.70
N PRO A 118 1.30 -1.31 -7.38
CA PRO A 118 1.79 -0.53 -8.50
C PRO A 118 0.69 -0.25 -9.52
N LYS A 119 0.69 0.98 -10.07
CA LYS A 119 -0.27 1.40 -11.11
C LYS A 119 0.45 2.17 -12.21
N GLY A 120 0.41 1.62 -13.43
CA GLY A 120 1.12 2.19 -14.58
C GLY A 120 2.61 1.89 -14.59
N GLU A 121 3.37 2.73 -15.27
CA GLU A 121 4.80 2.54 -15.39
C GLU A 121 5.57 2.85 -14.12
N LEU A 122 6.54 2.02 -13.80
CA LEU A 122 7.45 2.19 -12.67
C LEU A 122 8.87 2.41 -13.15
N LYS A 123 9.58 3.30 -12.48
CA LYS A 123 11.04 3.37 -12.58
C LYS A 123 11.63 2.37 -11.59
N ARG A 124 12.48 1.47 -12.08
CA ARG A 124 13.03 0.37 -11.28
C ARG A 124 14.54 0.25 -11.44
N THR A 125 15.20 -0.12 -10.36
CA THR A 125 16.57 -0.63 -10.32
C THR A 125 16.57 -1.88 -9.42
N PRO A 126 17.64 -2.66 -9.34
CA PRO A 126 17.69 -3.79 -8.39
C PRO A 126 17.44 -3.40 -6.93
N LYS A 127 17.62 -2.12 -6.55
CA LYS A 127 17.52 -1.63 -5.18
C LYS A 127 16.48 -0.52 -4.99
N SER A 128 15.71 -0.19 -6.01
CA SER A 128 14.69 0.86 -5.91
C SER A 128 13.50 0.62 -6.83
N VAL A 129 12.36 1.17 -6.45
CA VAL A 129 11.17 1.28 -7.28
C VAL A 129 10.46 2.60 -6.98
N SER A 130 9.99 3.27 -8.02
CA SER A 130 9.19 4.47 -7.84
C SER A 130 8.14 4.64 -8.92
N GLY A 131 7.02 5.25 -8.57
CA GLY A 131 5.89 5.50 -9.45
C GLY A 131 4.60 5.66 -8.69
N ASP A 132 3.50 5.60 -9.41
CA ASP A 132 2.16 5.66 -8.84
C ASP A 132 1.74 4.31 -8.25
N PHE A 133 1.09 4.37 -7.10
CA PHE A 133 0.49 3.21 -6.43
C PHE A 133 -0.98 3.47 -6.15
N ALA A 134 -1.82 2.48 -6.44
CA ALA A 134 -3.22 2.45 -6.05
C ALA A 134 -3.33 1.86 -4.65
N PHE A 135 -3.84 2.65 -3.73
CA PHE A 135 -4.09 2.27 -2.34
C PHE A 135 -5.53 1.84 -2.14
N SER A 136 -5.74 0.92 -1.21
CA SER A 136 -7.05 0.57 -0.68
C SER A 136 -6.96 0.33 0.82
N GLY A 137 -7.98 0.76 1.57
CA GLY A 137 -8.09 0.59 3.02
C GLY A 137 -9.35 1.27 3.53
N GLU A 138 -9.94 0.74 4.60
CA GLU A 138 -11.13 1.29 5.26
C GLU A 138 -12.30 1.60 4.30
N GLY A 139 -12.49 0.75 3.28
CA GLY A 139 -13.54 0.94 2.27
C GLY A 139 -13.24 2.01 1.23
N MET A 140 -12.09 2.67 1.29
CA MET A 140 -11.68 3.73 0.37
C MET A 140 -10.57 3.27 -0.59
N THR A 141 -10.47 3.95 -1.72
CA THR A 141 -9.37 3.81 -2.67
C THR A 141 -8.80 5.18 -3.01
N TRP A 142 -7.46 5.25 -3.14
CA TRP A 142 -6.79 6.49 -3.56
C TRP A 142 -5.51 6.17 -4.33
N LYS A 143 -4.92 7.18 -4.93
CA LYS A 143 -3.65 7.08 -5.64
C LYS A 143 -2.61 7.98 -4.98
N LYS A 144 -1.38 7.47 -4.85
CA LYS A 144 -0.26 8.21 -4.29
C LYS A 144 1.05 7.74 -4.92
N TYR A 145 1.93 8.69 -5.24
CA TYR A 145 3.28 8.37 -5.67
C TYR A 145 4.09 7.81 -4.50
N GLN A 146 4.83 6.74 -4.76
CA GLN A 146 5.74 6.10 -3.82
C GLN A 146 7.13 5.99 -4.46
N ALA A 147 8.15 6.20 -3.66
CA ALA A 147 9.52 5.81 -3.97
C ALA A 147 10.07 4.98 -2.81
N LEU A 148 10.57 3.80 -3.13
CA LEU A 148 11.22 2.89 -2.19
C LEU A 148 12.65 2.68 -2.65
N GLU A 149 13.61 2.81 -1.75
CA GLU A 149 15.02 2.66 -2.03
C GLU A 149 15.75 1.98 -0.88
N LEU A 150 16.62 1.03 -1.22
CA LEU A 150 17.49 0.38 -0.25
C LEU A 150 18.78 1.19 -0.09
N GLN A 151 18.96 1.83 1.06
CA GLN A 151 20.12 2.64 1.40
C GLN A 151 20.80 2.08 2.65
N ALA A 152 22.08 1.70 2.54
CA ALA A 152 22.85 1.16 3.66
C ALA A 152 22.12 0.05 4.47
N GLY A 153 21.41 -0.86 3.79
CA GLY A 153 20.66 -1.95 4.41
C GLY A 153 19.31 -1.57 5.03
N LYS A 154 18.93 -0.29 4.96
CA LYS A 154 17.63 0.22 5.40
C LYS A 154 16.76 0.55 4.19
N LEU A 155 15.45 0.40 4.34
CA LEU A 155 14.50 0.84 3.34
C LEU A 155 14.08 2.27 3.61
N VAL A 156 14.34 3.16 2.65
CA VAL A 156 13.79 4.51 2.65
C VAL A 156 12.56 4.54 1.76
N ARG A 157 11.41 4.90 2.33
CA ARG A 157 10.15 5.09 1.60
C ARG A 157 9.75 6.55 1.63
N THR A 158 9.60 7.15 0.46
CA THR A 158 9.10 8.51 0.29
C THR A 158 7.76 8.49 -0.40
N GLU A 159 6.82 9.26 0.11
CA GLU A 159 5.49 9.45 -0.48
C GLU A 159 5.22 10.92 -0.79
N SER A 160 4.39 11.17 -1.80
CA SER A 160 3.93 12.52 -2.13
C SER A 160 2.59 12.84 -1.48
N SER A 161 2.26 14.15 -1.41
CA SER A 161 0.93 14.69 -1.06
C SER A 161 0.42 14.31 0.35
N PRO A 162 1.00 14.84 1.41
CA PRO A 162 2.21 15.66 1.47
C PRO A 162 3.48 14.82 1.35
N MET A 163 4.60 15.44 0.99
CA MET A 163 5.86 14.72 0.92
C MET A 163 6.31 14.31 2.33
N LYS A 164 6.49 13.01 2.53
CA LYS A 164 6.98 12.40 3.76
C LYS A 164 7.97 11.29 3.46
N SER A 165 8.98 11.15 4.30
CA SER A 165 9.96 10.08 4.19
C SER A 165 10.03 9.28 5.48
N TYR A 166 10.16 7.96 5.34
CA TYR A 166 10.22 7.00 6.45
C TYR A 166 11.42 6.09 6.24
N THR A 167 12.15 5.80 7.29
CA THR A 167 13.28 4.86 7.25
C THR A 167 12.96 3.63 8.09
N TYR A 168 12.98 2.47 7.45
CA TYR A 168 12.65 1.19 8.04
C TYR A 168 13.91 0.34 8.18
N ALA A 169 13.96 -0.46 9.23
CA ALA A 169 14.91 -1.55 9.37
C ALA A 169 14.27 -2.87 8.87
N ARG A 170 15.07 -3.77 8.32
CA ARG A 170 14.60 -5.11 7.94
C ARG A 170 14.33 -5.93 9.20
N CYS A 171 13.18 -6.59 9.26
CA CYS A 171 12.91 -7.56 10.32
C CYS A 171 13.74 -8.82 10.07
N THR A 172 14.51 -9.22 11.06
CA THR A 172 15.10 -10.56 11.12
C THR A 172 14.03 -11.49 11.71
N SER A 173 13.66 -12.52 10.96
CA SER A 173 12.77 -13.60 11.42
C SER A 173 13.46 -14.44 12.49
#